data_6493b933377a4f29d7a50b09c7b9bbd6
#
_entry.id   6493b933377a4f29d7a50b09c7b9bbd6
#
_cell.length_a   1.000
_cell.length_b   1.000
_cell.length_c   1.000
_cell.angle_alpha   90.00
_cell.angle_beta   90.00
_cell.angle_gamma   90.00
#
_symmetry.space_group_name_H-M   'P 1'
#
loop_
_entity.id
_entity.type
_entity.pdbx_description
1 polymer ?
#
loop_
_entity_poly.entity_id
_entity_poly.type
_entity_poly.pdbx_seq_one_letter_code
_entity_poly.pdbx_strand_id
1 'polypeptide(L)'
;KAILALVNWGIVGKERAAKLLTWFEGQRKEEITKKGSKAPPVMYGLAMGTKGSCDATVGVSWVGEATQPGSRYDVGMGAATGVPLACGVKFMSEGRINESGVFSPEAGLIDPKEFLEEVFAQLKNLGKVPSSVLKDNIKISYS
;
A
#
# COMPACT_ATOMS: atom_id res chain seq x y z
N LYS A 1 6.43 22.02 6.82
CA LYS A 1 5.83 23.33 7.22
C LYS A 1 6.43 24.49 6.42
N ALA A 2 7.77 24.59 6.23
CA ALA A 2 8.42 25.69 5.50
C ALA A 2 7.94 25.83 4.04
N ILE A 3 7.87 24.73 3.28
CA ILE A 3 7.41 24.75 1.88
C ILE A 3 5.96 25.23 1.78
N LEU A 4 5.10 24.82 2.72
CA LEU A 4 3.71 25.27 2.76
C LEU A 4 3.59 26.77 3.02
N ALA A 5 4.43 27.33 3.89
CA ALA A 5 4.50 28.75 4.13
C ALA A 5 4.91 29.54 2.86
N LEU A 6 5.93 29.05 2.13
CA LEU A 6 6.38 29.66 0.87
C LEU A 6 5.30 29.62 -0.22
N VAL A 7 4.48 28.58 -0.26
CA VAL A 7 3.33 28.47 -1.17
C VAL A 7 2.25 29.47 -0.77
N ASN A 8 1.92 29.56 0.52
CA ASN A 8 0.89 30.47 1.03
C ASN A 8 1.27 31.93 0.86
N TRP A 9 2.56 32.25 0.92
CA TRP A 9 3.07 33.62 0.65
C TRP A 9 3.22 33.94 -0.85
N GLY A 10 2.87 32.99 -1.73
CA GLY A 10 2.97 33.18 -3.18
C GLY A 10 4.39 33.19 -3.74
N ILE A 11 5.40 32.86 -2.93
CA ILE A 11 6.83 32.85 -3.33
C ILE A 11 7.12 31.65 -4.23
N VAL A 12 6.46 30.52 -3.99
CA VAL A 12 6.62 29.28 -4.76
C VAL A 12 5.26 28.80 -5.24
N GLY A 13 5.10 28.62 -6.55
CA GLY A 13 3.88 28.07 -7.13
C GLY A 13 3.67 26.61 -6.71
N LYS A 14 2.41 26.15 -6.62
CA LYS A 14 2.02 24.80 -6.17
C LYS A 14 2.74 23.69 -6.94
N GLU A 15 2.88 23.82 -8.25
CA GLU A 15 3.57 22.83 -9.10
C GLU A 15 5.07 22.72 -8.77
N ARG A 16 5.74 23.84 -8.55
CA ARG A 16 7.16 23.86 -8.13
C ARG A 16 7.34 23.28 -6.74
N ALA A 17 6.42 23.55 -5.84
CA ALA A 17 6.42 22.98 -4.49
C ALA A 17 6.24 21.46 -4.54
N ALA A 18 5.34 20.95 -5.40
CA ALA A 18 5.16 19.52 -5.60
C ALA A 18 6.44 18.85 -6.15
N LYS A 19 7.06 19.45 -7.17
CA LYS A 19 8.35 18.94 -7.72
C LYS A 19 9.46 18.92 -6.70
N LEU A 20 9.57 19.96 -5.86
CA LEU A 20 10.54 20.00 -4.77
C LEU A 20 10.30 18.89 -3.74
N LEU A 21 9.06 18.66 -3.34
CA LEU A 21 8.72 17.57 -2.42
C LEU A 21 9.08 16.20 -2.99
N THR A 22 8.74 15.94 -4.24
CA THR A 22 9.09 14.69 -4.92
C THR A 22 10.61 14.49 -5.03
N TRP A 23 11.36 15.56 -5.29
CA TRP A 23 12.82 15.52 -5.32
C TRP A 23 13.40 15.21 -3.94
N PHE A 24 12.91 15.84 -2.86
CA PHE A 24 13.34 15.55 -1.49
C PHE A 24 13.00 14.11 -1.07
N GLU A 25 11.85 13.59 -1.45
CA GLU A 25 11.50 12.17 -1.20
C GLU A 25 12.45 11.21 -1.94
N GLY A 26 12.83 11.53 -3.17
CA GLY A 26 13.82 10.77 -3.94
C GLY A 26 15.17 10.72 -3.24
N GLN A 27 15.69 11.86 -2.79
CA GLN A 27 16.95 11.95 -2.04
C GLN A 27 16.92 11.15 -0.74
N ARG A 28 15.82 11.21 0.00
CA ARG A 28 15.64 10.45 1.24
C ARG A 28 15.64 8.94 1.01
N LYS A 29 15.03 8.47 -0.09
CA LYS A 29 15.06 7.06 -0.48
C LYS A 29 16.49 6.59 -0.77
N GLU A 30 17.29 7.39 -1.48
CA GLU A 30 18.69 7.06 -1.75
C GLU A 30 19.55 6.95 -0.48
N GLU A 31 19.36 7.85 0.48
CA GLU A 31 20.08 7.80 1.77
C GLU A 31 19.75 6.54 2.58
N ILE A 32 18.47 6.15 2.63
CA ILE A 32 18.02 4.94 3.31
C ILE A 32 18.65 3.70 2.67
N THR A 33 18.69 3.66 1.34
CA THR A 33 19.26 2.55 0.58
C THR A 33 20.78 2.43 0.80
N LYS A 34 21.49 3.56 0.82
CA LYS A 34 22.95 3.59 1.06
C LYS A 34 23.35 3.13 2.46
N LYS A 35 22.49 3.29 3.47
CA LYS A 35 22.75 2.85 4.85
C LYS A 35 22.51 1.36 5.10
N GLY A 36 22.12 0.57 4.09
CA GLY A 36 21.88 -0.87 4.24
C GLY A 36 20.75 -1.22 5.20
N SER A 37 19.93 -0.25 5.58
CA SER A 37 18.75 -0.46 6.40
C SER A 37 17.74 -1.25 5.57
N LYS A 38 17.38 -2.46 6.02
CA LYS A 38 16.22 -3.15 5.47
C LYS A 38 15.01 -2.25 5.69
N ALA A 39 14.44 -1.73 4.61
CA ALA A 39 13.21 -0.97 4.72
C ALA A 39 12.15 -1.84 5.41
N PRO A 40 11.41 -1.29 6.38
CA PRO A 40 10.29 -2.02 6.96
C PRO A 40 9.29 -2.37 5.84
N PRO A 41 8.52 -3.46 5.98
CA PRO A 41 7.49 -3.80 5.03
C PRO A 41 6.57 -2.60 4.79
N VAL A 42 6.20 -2.35 3.54
CA VAL A 42 5.38 -1.19 3.14
C VAL A 42 4.01 -1.22 3.81
N MET A 43 3.51 -2.43 4.07
CA MET A 43 2.25 -2.66 4.78
C MET A 43 2.44 -3.78 5.78
N TYR A 44 1.96 -3.56 7.01
CA TYR A 44 1.93 -4.53 8.08
C TYR A 44 0.62 -4.42 8.84
N GLY A 45 -0.06 -5.53 9.02
CA GLY A 45 -1.26 -5.65 9.84
C GLY A 45 -1.01 -6.64 10.98
N LEU A 46 -1.49 -6.33 12.17
CA LEU A 46 -1.43 -7.19 13.34
C LEU A 46 -2.83 -7.33 13.94
N ALA A 47 -3.26 -8.56 14.12
CA ALA A 47 -4.48 -8.89 14.84
C ALA A 47 -4.16 -9.75 16.04
N MET A 48 -4.72 -9.40 17.20
CA MET A 48 -4.60 -10.15 18.44
C MET A 48 -5.99 -10.53 18.94
N GLY A 49 -6.16 -11.75 19.41
CA GLY A 49 -7.43 -12.24 19.90
C GLY A 49 -7.33 -13.67 20.40
N THR A 50 -8.47 -14.32 20.54
CA THR A 50 -8.55 -15.72 20.98
C THR A 50 -9.07 -16.60 19.84
N LYS A 51 -8.47 -17.77 19.67
CA LYS A 51 -8.96 -18.81 18.78
C LYS A 51 -9.25 -20.07 19.58
N GLY A 52 -10.52 -20.35 19.80
CA GLY A 52 -10.94 -21.33 20.81
C GLY A 52 -10.64 -20.83 22.21
N SER A 53 -9.85 -21.57 22.97
CA SER A 53 -9.40 -21.21 24.34
C SER A 53 -7.96 -20.67 24.41
N CYS A 54 -7.29 -20.48 23.27
CA CYS A 54 -5.91 -20.03 23.23
C CYS A 54 -5.81 -18.61 22.70
N ASP A 55 -4.92 -17.81 23.29
CA ASP A 55 -4.55 -16.53 22.73
C ASP A 55 -3.86 -16.74 21.38
N ALA A 56 -4.15 -15.88 20.41
CA ALA A 56 -3.60 -15.95 19.08
C ALA A 56 -3.22 -14.56 18.58
N THR A 57 -2.05 -14.47 18.00
CA THR A 57 -1.58 -13.27 17.30
C THR A 57 -1.30 -13.61 15.85
N VAL A 58 -1.86 -12.82 14.94
CA VAL A 58 -1.67 -12.99 13.49
C VAL A 58 -1.08 -11.72 12.92
N GLY A 59 0.13 -11.84 12.36
CA GLY A 59 0.79 -10.77 11.63
C GLY A 59 0.70 -11.01 10.12
N VAL A 60 0.36 -9.98 9.38
CA VAL A 60 0.35 -9.99 7.92
C VAL A 60 1.26 -8.91 7.40
N SER A 61 2.19 -9.25 6.53
CA SER A 61 3.09 -8.28 5.92
C SER A 61 3.18 -8.46 4.42
N TRP A 62 3.27 -7.36 3.70
CA TRP A 62 3.63 -7.38 2.29
C TRP A 62 5.13 -7.67 2.17
N VAL A 63 5.48 -8.70 1.42
CA VAL A 63 6.85 -9.17 1.25
C VAL A 63 7.22 -9.25 -0.24
N GLY A 64 8.52 -9.42 -0.50
CA GLY A 64 9.05 -9.62 -1.84
C GLY A 64 9.81 -8.39 -2.37
N GLU A 65 10.18 -8.45 -3.64
CA GLU A 65 10.96 -7.40 -4.31
C GLU A 65 10.24 -6.05 -4.36
N ALA A 66 8.90 -6.09 -4.36
CA ALA A 66 8.07 -4.89 -4.37
C ALA A 66 8.26 -3.98 -3.14
N THR A 67 8.79 -4.52 -2.05
CA THR A 67 9.05 -3.77 -0.81
C THR A 67 10.48 -3.20 -0.73
N GLN A 68 11.32 -3.50 -1.70
CA GLN A 68 12.70 -3.04 -1.70
C GLN A 68 12.82 -1.72 -2.45
N PRO A 69 13.33 -0.65 -1.79
CA PRO A 69 13.58 0.62 -2.46
C PRO A 69 14.53 0.45 -3.66
N GLY A 70 14.17 1.05 -4.80
CA GLY A 70 14.95 0.96 -6.03
C GLY A 70 14.79 -0.35 -6.82
N SER A 71 13.97 -1.29 -6.36
CA SER A 71 13.55 -2.43 -7.15
C SER A 71 12.75 -1.96 -8.37
N ARG A 72 12.89 -2.67 -9.51
CA ARG A 72 12.05 -2.44 -10.69
C ARG A 72 10.56 -2.66 -10.40
N TYR A 73 10.25 -3.36 -9.32
CA TYR A 73 8.90 -3.64 -8.83
C TYR A 73 8.46 -2.69 -7.71
N ASP A 74 9.15 -1.55 -7.52
CA ASP A 74 8.74 -0.54 -6.54
C ASP A 74 7.32 -0.06 -6.87
N VAL A 75 6.39 -0.41 -6.02
CA VAL A 75 4.97 -0.08 -6.19
C VAL A 75 4.76 1.43 -6.10
N GLY A 76 5.50 2.09 -5.22
CA GLY A 76 5.33 3.51 -4.91
C GLY A 76 3.98 3.83 -4.28
N MET A 77 3.86 4.99 -3.66
CA MET A 77 2.64 5.41 -2.96
C MET A 77 1.43 5.54 -3.90
N GLY A 78 1.65 6.02 -5.12
CA GLY A 78 0.57 6.21 -6.10
C GLY A 78 -0.13 4.90 -6.48
N ALA A 79 0.64 3.86 -6.80
CA ALA A 79 0.07 2.56 -7.13
C ALA A 79 -0.46 1.83 -5.90
N ALA A 80 0.22 1.93 -4.74
CA ALA A 80 -0.23 1.34 -3.49
C ALA A 80 -1.60 1.87 -3.02
N THR A 81 -1.94 3.11 -3.39
CA THR A 81 -3.21 3.74 -3.03
C THR A 81 -4.22 3.66 -4.18
N GLY A 82 -3.79 3.96 -5.41
CA GLY A 82 -4.67 4.07 -6.56
C GLY A 82 -5.24 2.74 -7.04
N VAL A 83 -4.43 1.67 -7.00
CA VAL A 83 -4.90 0.34 -7.44
C VAL A 83 -5.99 -0.23 -6.53
N PRO A 84 -5.84 -0.26 -5.19
CA PRO A 84 -6.94 -0.69 -4.32
C PRO A 84 -8.21 0.13 -4.50
N LEU A 85 -8.10 1.46 -4.67
CA LEU A 85 -9.25 2.30 -4.94
C LEU A 85 -9.95 1.90 -6.25
N ALA A 86 -9.20 1.69 -7.33
CA ALA A 86 -9.74 1.25 -8.61
C ALA A 86 -10.41 -0.13 -8.52
N CYS A 87 -9.83 -1.08 -7.76
CA CYS A 87 -10.44 -2.38 -7.51
C CYS A 87 -11.76 -2.24 -6.73
N GLY A 88 -11.83 -1.34 -5.75
CA GLY A 88 -13.08 -1.03 -5.04
C GLY A 88 -14.16 -0.51 -5.99
N VAL A 89 -13.84 0.45 -6.85
CA VAL A 89 -14.78 0.97 -7.88
C VAL A 89 -15.22 -0.13 -8.84
N LYS A 90 -14.31 -1.00 -9.27
CA LYS A 90 -14.63 -2.16 -10.09
C LYS A 90 -15.65 -3.08 -9.40
N PHE A 91 -15.42 -3.44 -8.14
CA PHE A 91 -16.32 -4.29 -7.37
C PHE A 91 -17.72 -3.66 -7.21
N MET A 92 -17.79 -2.34 -7.02
CA MET A 92 -19.05 -1.61 -7.02
C MET A 92 -19.75 -1.70 -8.39
N SER A 93 -19.03 -1.51 -9.48
CA SER A 93 -19.59 -1.57 -10.84
C SER A 93 -20.08 -2.96 -11.23
N GLU A 94 -19.47 -4.00 -10.67
CA GLU A 94 -19.85 -5.40 -10.84
C GLU A 94 -21.00 -5.84 -9.89
N GLY A 95 -21.49 -4.94 -9.02
CA GLY A 95 -22.54 -5.24 -8.05
C GLY A 95 -22.09 -6.15 -6.90
N ARG A 96 -20.77 -6.30 -6.70
CA ARG A 96 -20.20 -7.11 -5.61
C ARG A 96 -20.20 -6.32 -4.29
N ILE A 97 -20.25 -5.00 -4.39
CA ILE A 97 -20.50 -4.06 -3.30
C ILE A 97 -21.75 -3.29 -3.70
N ASN A 98 -22.87 -3.55 -3.07
CA ASN A 98 -24.18 -2.97 -3.39
C ASN A 98 -24.82 -2.25 -2.20
N GLU A 99 -24.19 -2.23 -1.04
CA GLU A 99 -24.66 -1.50 0.12
C GLU A 99 -24.35 -0.01 -0.01
N SER A 100 -25.31 0.82 0.38
CA SER A 100 -25.15 2.28 0.41
C SER A 100 -24.65 2.74 1.77
N GLY A 101 -23.58 3.52 1.80
CA GLY A 101 -23.05 4.05 3.08
C GLY A 101 -21.54 4.18 3.07
N VAL A 102 -20.98 4.41 4.25
CA VAL A 102 -19.54 4.40 4.52
C VAL A 102 -19.25 3.23 5.45
N PHE A 103 -18.45 2.30 4.98
CA PHE A 103 -18.14 1.07 5.70
C PHE A 103 -16.63 0.93 5.87
N SER A 104 -16.22 0.36 7.00
CA SER A 104 -14.84 -0.07 7.18
C SER A 104 -14.58 -1.39 6.42
N PRO A 105 -13.33 -1.72 6.06
CA PRO A 105 -13.00 -3.00 5.42
C PRO A 105 -13.48 -4.22 6.22
N GLU A 106 -13.55 -4.09 7.55
CA GLU A 106 -13.97 -5.16 8.48
C GLU A 106 -15.49 -5.38 8.49
N ALA A 107 -16.28 -4.54 7.83
CA ALA A 107 -17.72 -4.71 7.74
C ALA A 107 -18.16 -5.98 6.97
N GLY A 108 -17.22 -6.67 6.34
CA GLY A 108 -17.48 -7.96 5.67
C GLY A 108 -18.19 -7.84 4.32
N LEU A 109 -18.26 -6.64 3.74
CA LEU A 109 -18.88 -6.42 2.42
C LEU A 109 -18.03 -6.96 1.28
N ILE A 110 -16.75 -7.18 1.51
CA ILE A 110 -15.78 -7.69 0.54
C ILE A 110 -15.00 -8.82 1.21
N ASP A 111 -14.82 -9.94 0.51
CA ASP A 111 -13.85 -10.94 0.93
C ASP A 111 -12.43 -10.35 0.79
N PRO A 112 -11.66 -10.23 1.89
CA PRO A 112 -10.34 -9.62 1.84
C PRO A 112 -9.35 -10.36 0.93
N LYS A 113 -9.48 -11.70 0.85
CA LYS A 113 -8.60 -12.52 0.01
C LYS A 113 -8.88 -12.23 -1.46
N GLU A 114 -10.13 -12.25 -1.87
CA GLU A 114 -10.57 -11.97 -3.22
C GLU A 114 -10.18 -10.55 -3.66
N PHE A 115 -10.34 -9.58 -2.76
CA PHE A 115 -9.94 -8.20 -3.01
C PHE A 115 -8.43 -8.08 -3.23
N LEU A 116 -7.61 -8.69 -2.38
CA LEU A 116 -6.16 -8.66 -2.51
C LEU A 116 -5.67 -9.41 -3.75
N GLU A 117 -6.32 -10.52 -4.14
CA GLU A 117 -6.01 -11.22 -5.39
C GLU A 117 -6.23 -10.32 -6.61
N GLU A 118 -7.33 -9.55 -6.65
CA GLU A 118 -7.57 -8.56 -7.70
C GLU A 118 -6.52 -7.45 -7.67
N VAL A 119 -6.21 -6.90 -6.50
CA VAL A 119 -5.18 -5.86 -6.34
C VAL A 119 -3.83 -6.33 -6.88
N PHE A 120 -3.39 -7.53 -6.53
CA PHE A 120 -2.11 -8.07 -7.03
C PHE A 120 -2.16 -8.40 -8.52
N ALA A 121 -3.30 -8.81 -9.05
CA ALA A 121 -3.47 -8.99 -10.49
C ALA A 121 -3.27 -7.66 -11.24
N GLN A 122 -3.87 -6.58 -10.77
CA GLN A 122 -3.71 -5.26 -11.37
C GLN A 122 -2.29 -4.70 -11.20
N LEU A 123 -1.68 -4.86 -10.04
CA LEU A 123 -0.28 -4.46 -9.82
C LEU A 123 0.69 -5.21 -10.73
N LYS A 124 0.46 -6.49 -10.98
CA LYS A 124 1.24 -7.28 -11.94
C LYS A 124 1.07 -6.76 -13.36
N ASN A 125 -0.16 -6.49 -13.78
CA ASN A 125 -0.45 -5.91 -15.10
C ASN A 125 0.25 -4.57 -15.33
N LEU A 126 0.42 -3.78 -14.26
CA LEU A 126 1.17 -2.53 -14.26
C LEU A 126 2.69 -2.72 -14.13
N GLY A 127 3.19 -3.96 -14.07
CA GLY A 127 4.60 -4.27 -13.88
C GLY A 127 5.15 -3.84 -12.52
N LYS A 128 4.29 -3.74 -11.50
CA LYS A 128 4.66 -3.26 -10.14
C LYS A 128 4.99 -4.39 -9.17
N VAL A 129 4.56 -5.60 -9.47
CA VAL A 129 4.89 -6.82 -8.71
C VAL A 129 5.22 -7.96 -9.68
N PRO A 130 6.06 -8.94 -9.30
CA PRO A 130 6.46 -10.05 -10.16
C PRO A 130 5.34 -11.10 -10.31
N SER A 131 4.52 -11.25 -9.29
CA SER A 131 3.46 -12.28 -9.21
C SER A 131 2.12 -11.68 -8.82
N SER A 132 1.04 -12.23 -9.38
CA SER A 132 -0.34 -11.96 -8.93
C SER A 132 -0.79 -12.90 -7.82
N VAL A 133 -0.01 -13.93 -7.50
CA VAL A 133 -0.38 -14.92 -6.48
C VAL A 133 -0.22 -14.32 -5.09
N LEU A 134 -1.29 -14.36 -4.29
CA LEU A 134 -1.34 -13.73 -2.98
C LEU A 134 -0.21 -14.20 -2.05
N LYS A 135 0.02 -15.51 -1.97
CA LYS A 135 1.06 -16.10 -1.11
C LYS A 135 2.49 -15.69 -1.46
N ASP A 136 2.73 -15.23 -2.68
CA ASP A 136 4.05 -14.77 -3.12
C ASP A 136 4.31 -13.32 -2.66
N ASN A 137 3.24 -12.58 -2.38
CA ASN A 137 3.28 -11.16 -2.01
C ASN A 137 2.96 -10.91 -0.52
N ILE A 138 2.29 -11.85 0.14
CA ILE A 138 1.84 -11.71 1.53
C ILE A 138 2.43 -12.84 2.38
N LYS A 139 3.07 -12.45 3.48
CA LYS A 139 3.52 -13.38 4.53
C LYS A 139 2.58 -13.28 5.72
N ILE A 140 2.08 -14.43 6.16
CA ILE A 140 1.27 -14.56 7.38
C ILE A 140 2.12 -15.25 8.43
N SER A 141 2.18 -14.69 9.62
CA SER A 141 2.87 -15.24 10.79
C SER A 141 1.88 -15.44 11.93
N TYR A 142 2.06 -16.51 12.68
CA TYR A 142 1.25 -16.87 13.83
C TYR A 142 2.16 -17.00 15.06
N SER A 143 1.69 -16.56 16.19
CA SER A 143 2.32 -16.75 17.51
C SER A 143 1.26 -16.89 18.61
#